data_95a36444c3fe9e4082d1d4fe65377850
#
_entry.id   95a36444c3fe9e4082d1d4fe65377850
#
_cell.length_a   1.000
_cell.length_b   1.000
_cell.length_c   1.000
_cell.angle_alpha   90.00
_cell.angle_beta   90.00
_cell.angle_gamma   90.00
#
_symmetry.space_group_name_H-M   'P 1'
#
loop_
_entity.id
_entity.type
_entity.pdbx_description
1 polymer ?
#
loop_
_entity_poly.entity_id
_entity_poly.type
_entity_poly.pdbx_seq_one_letter_code
_entity_poly.pdbx_strand_id
1 'polypeptide(L)'
;MVALPYSHFVIFGMVCALGAAVCFGTATVLQAVAAREATGGGGGEAALLLRALRQWRYLAGLALDGLGFLLQIAALRSIPIYAVAAALASSLAVTGVVAAKLLHVRLSRLEWGAVATVCAGLAMLGLASGTEGDRQGSMALKWAMLGIAVVVLALGLVGGRWSGRGRDLVLGLGAGFGFGVVEVSVRLIDSLAPLDLLANPATYALLIGGGAAFLLLTSALQRGSVTTTTAGMVIGETIWPAAVGVVWLGDRTREGLTWLAVLGFAVAVAAALALARFGEAPAETA
;
A
#
# COMPACT_ATOMS: atom_id res chain seq x y z
N MET A 1 4.09 -27.10 23.15
CA MET A 1 3.73 -25.90 22.36
C MET A 1 2.48 -26.25 21.59
N VAL A 2 1.31 -25.78 22.02
CA VAL A 2 0.02 -26.11 21.39
C VAL A 2 0.00 -25.39 20.04
N ALA A 3 0.00 -26.15 18.93
CA ALA A 3 -0.18 -25.59 17.60
C ALA A 3 -1.58 -24.94 17.57
N LEU A 4 -1.62 -23.61 17.53
CA LEU A 4 -2.86 -22.89 17.32
C LEU A 4 -3.49 -23.38 15.99
N PRO A 5 -4.79 -23.67 15.93
CA PRO A 5 -5.43 -24.16 14.72
C PRO A 5 -5.23 -23.13 13.61
N TYR A 6 -4.96 -23.62 12.40
CA TYR A 6 -4.70 -22.87 11.16
C TYR A 6 -5.61 -21.62 10.96
N SER A 7 -6.88 -21.73 11.36
CA SER A 7 -7.85 -20.64 11.28
C SER A 7 -7.45 -19.39 12.09
N HIS A 8 -6.74 -19.56 13.21
CA HIS A 8 -6.32 -18.43 14.05
C HIS A 8 -5.22 -17.60 13.38
N PHE A 9 -4.29 -18.22 12.66
CA PHE A 9 -3.23 -17.51 11.92
C PHE A 9 -3.80 -16.68 10.77
N VAL A 10 -4.75 -17.25 10.00
CA VAL A 10 -5.42 -16.53 8.91
C VAL A 10 -6.25 -15.37 9.45
N ILE A 11 -7.01 -15.58 10.53
CA ILE A 11 -7.79 -14.51 11.17
C ILE A 11 -6.86 -13.41 11.69
N PHE A 12 -5.79 -13.77 12.40
CA PHE A 12 -4.81 -12.81 12.92
C PHE A 12 -4.18 -11.98 11.79
N GLY A 13 -3.68 -12.65 10.74
CA GLY A 13 -3.09 -11.98 9.58
C GLY A 13 -4.07 -11.03 8.88
N MET A 14 -5.33 -11.45 8.71
CA MET A 14 -6.36 -10.62 8.09
C MET A 14 -6.72 -9.42 8.96
N VAL A 15 -6.83 -9.60 10.28
CA VAL A 15 -7.06 -8.49 11.23
C VAL A 15 -5.90 -7.50 11.18
N CYS A 16 -4.65 -7.97 11.14
CA CYS A 16 -3.48 -7.11 11.00
C CYS A 16 -3.49 -6.36 9.66
N ALA A 17 -3.80 -7.03 8.54
CA ALA A 17 -3.85 -6.40 7.22
C ALA A 17 -4.95 -5.32 7.14
N LEU A 18 -6.14 -5.60 7.65
CA LEU A 18 -7.23 -4.62 7.73
C LEU A 18 -6.90 -3.48 8.70
N GLY A 19 -6.27 -3.78 9.84
CA GLY A 19 -5.76 -2.79 10.77
C GLY A 19 -4.75 -1.85 10.12
N ALA A 20 -3.81 -2.39 9.31
CA ALA A 20 -2.86 -1.62 8.53
C ALA A 20 -3.58 -0.70 7.53
N ALA A 21 -4.58 -1.21 6.80
CA ALA A 21 -5.38 -0.43 5.86
C ALA A 21 -6.12 0.73 6.55
N VAL A 22 -6.67 0.50 7.75
CA VAL A 22 -7.31 1.56 8.55
C VAL A 22 -6.30 2.61 8.99
N CYS A 23 -5.12 2.19 9.43
CA CYS A 23 -4.04 3.09 9.82
C CYS A 23 -3.59 3.96 8.64
N PHE A 24 -3.25 3.36 7.50
CA PHE A 24 -2.79 4.09 6.31
C PHE A 24 -3.86 5.02 5.74
N GLY A 25 -5.11 4.54 5.62
CA GLY A 25 -6.21 5.36 5.13
C GLY A 25 -6.50 6.56 6.02
N THR A 26 -6.44 6.38 7.35
CA THR A 26 -6.62 7.48 8.33
C THR A 26 -5.44 8.43 8.33
N ALA A 27 -4.20 7.90 8.28
CA ALA A 27 -2.97 8.68 8.21
C ALA A 27 -2.98 9.62 7.01
N THR A 28 -3.35 9.11 5.83
CA THR A 28 -3.45 9.88 4.59
C THR A 28 -4.36 11.10 4.75
N VAL A 29 -5.52 10.95 5.40
CA VAL A 29 -6.46 12.06 5.62
C VAL A 29 -5.91 13.07 6.60
N LEU A 30 -5.33 12.61 7.73
CA LEU A 30 -4.76 13.52 8.73
C LEU A 30 -3.59 14.33 8.16
N GLN A 31 -2.72 13.69 7.38
CA GLN A 31 -1.60 14.36 6.72
C GLN A 31 -2.09 15.34 5.65
N ALA A 32 -3.11 14.99 4.86
CA ALA A 32 -3.69 15.87 3.87
C ALA A 32 -4.33 17.12 4.50
N VAL A 33 -5.05 16.97 5.61
CA VAL A 33 -5.63 18.11 6.35
C VAL A 33 -4.52 19.00 6.92
N ALA A 34 -3.50 18.42 7.55
CA ALA A 34 -2.37 19.17 8.10
C ALA A 34 -1.59 19.91 7.01
N ALA A 35 -1.38 19.30 5.84
CA ALA A 35 -0.72 19.94 4.71
C ALA A 35 -1.51 21.15 4.19
N ARG A 36 -2.84 21.06 4.09
CA ARG A 36 -3.71 22.16 3.69
C ARG A 36 -3.67 23.34 4.68
N GLU A 37 -3.70 23.05 5.99
CA GLU A 37 -3.58 24.08 7.03
C GLU A 37 -2.20 24.76 7.02
N ALA A 38 -1.14 24.06 6.62
CA ALA A 38 0.22 24.60 6.54
C ALA A 38 0.42 25.59 5.37
N THR A 39 -0.34 25.45 4.28
CA THR A 39 -0.22 26.29 3.07
C THR A 39 -0.68 27.74 3.27
N GLY A 40 -1.44 28.05 4.32
CA GLY A 40 -1.94 29.40 4.63
C GLY A 40 -0.88 30.44 5.07
N GLY A 41 0.38 30.07 5.22
CA GLY A 41 1.44 30.97 5.67
C GLY A 41 2.64 30.98 4.74
N GLY A 42 2.84 32.00 3.91
CA GLY A 42 3.91 32.11 2.93
C GLY A 42 5.29 31.59 3.38
N GLY A 43 6.06 31.04 2.46
CA GLY A 43 7.41 30.46 2.68
C GLY A 43 7.69 29.31 1.72
N GLY A 44 8.98 28.96 1.54
CA GLY A 44 9.41 27.86 0.67
C GLY A 44 9.01 26.46 1.17
N GLU A 45 9.17 25.43 0.34
CA GLU A 45 8.78 24.04 0.62
C GLU A 45 9.29 23.49 1.96
N ALA A 46 10.53 23.83 2.34
CA ALA A 46 11.11 23.43 3.63
C ALA A 46 10.37 24.04 4.84
N ALA A 47 9.91 25.30 4.72
CA ALA A 47 9.14 25.95 5.77
C ALA A 47 7.73 25.35 5.90
N LEU A 48 7.12 24.91 4.80
CA LEU A 48 5.83 24.21 4.79
C LEU A 48 5.94 22.86 5.48
N LEU A 49 6.98 22.07 5.17
CA LEU A 49 7.27 20.80 5.81
C LEU A 49 7.49 20.94 7.32
N LEU A 50 8.29 21.93 7.74
CA LEU A 50 8.53 22.18 9.16
C LEU A 50 7.27 22.62 9.91
N ARG A 51 6.36 23.35 9.25
CA ARG A 51 5.06 23.70 9.82
C ARG A 51 4.13 22.50 9.93
N ALA A 52 4.07 21.67 8.88
CA ALA A 52 3.30 20.44 8.92
C ALA A 52 3.79 19.50 10.03
N LEU A 53 5.10 19.31 10.17
CA LEU A 53 5.72 18.52 11.24
C LEU A 53 5.45 19.05 12.66
N ARG A 54 5.09 20.30 12.82
CA ARG A 54 4.67 20.87 14.12
C ARG A 54 3.20 20.65 14.42
N GLN A 55 2.39 20.22 13.45
CA GLN A 55 0.98 19.95 13.67
C GLN A 55 0.79 18.53 14.24
N TRP A 56 0.04 18.43 15.33
CA TRP A 56 -0.25 17.16 15.98
C TRP A 56 -0.94 16.16 15.03
N ARG A 57 -1.78 16.66 14.10
CA ARG A 57 -2.45 15.83 13.08
C ARG A 57 -1.46 15.16 12.14
N TYR A 58 -0.42 15.87 11.73
CA TYR A 58 0.64 15.30 10.89
C TYR A 58 1.44 14.23 11.64
N LEU A 59 1.82 14.52 12.90
CA LEU A 59 2.53 13.57 13.76
C LEU A 59 1.68 12.35 14.08
N ALA A 60 0.38 12.52 14.32
CA ALA A 60 -0.56 11.41 14.48
C ALA A 60 -0.68 10.56 13.21
N GLY A 61 -0.72 11.20 12.04
CA GLY A 61 -0.67 10.50 10.75
C GLY A 61 0.61 9.69 10.60
N LEU A 62 1.77 10.27 10.90
CA LEU A 62 3.05 9.57 10.82
C LEU A 62 3.14 8.40 11.81
N ALA A 63 2.59 8.57 13.01
CA ALA A 63 2.52 7.48 14.00
C ALA A 63 1.59 6.35 13.53
N LEU A 64 0.47 6.69 12.88
CA LEU A 64 -0.43 5.71 12.26
C LEU A 64 0.24 4.99 11.08
N ASP A 65 1.03 5.68 10.25
CA ASP A 65 1.81 5.03 9.19
C ASP A 65 2.81 4.01 9.78
N GLY A 66 3.52 4.40 10.84
CA GLY A 66 4.42 3.48 11.55
C GLY A 66 3.70 2.26 12.13
N LEU A 67 2.55 2.46 12.78
CA LEU A 67 1.71 1.37 13.30
C LEU A 67 1.17 0.50 12.17
N GLY A 68 0.67 1.12 11.10
CA GLY A 68 0.20 0.43 9.89
C GLY A 68 1.29 -0.47 9.30
N PHE A 69 2.52 0.05 9.20
CA PHE A 69 3.65 -0.74 8.71
C PHE A 69 3.99 -1.94 9.61
N LEU A 70 3.96 -1.79 10.93
CA LEU A 70 4.16 -2.92 11.85
C LEU A 70 3.06 -3.98 11.70
N LEU A 71 1.80 -3.56 11.57
CA LEU A 71 0.68 -4.46 11.32
C LEU A 71 0.80 -5.14 9.95
N GLN A 72 1.26 -4.43 8.92
CA GLN A 72 1.53 -4.99 7.60
C GLN A 72 2.62 -6.07 7.67
N ILE A 73 3.72 -5.82 8.39
CA ILE A 73 4.77 -6.84 8.60
C ILE A 73 4.18 -8.09 9.25
N ALA A 74 3.36 -7.93 10.30
CA ALA A 74 2.71 -9.06 10.98
C ALA A 74 1.76 -9.83 10.04
N ALA A 75 1.01 -9.11 9.20
CA ALA A 75 0.13 -9.70 8.19
C ALA A 75 0.93 -10.51 7.14
N LEU A 76 1.98 -9.90 6.56
CA LEU A 76 2.84 -10.53 5.55
C LEU A 76 3.54 -11.80 6.04
N ARG A 77 3.70 -11.95 7.36
CA ARG A 77 4.26 -13.14 8.01
C ARG A 77 3.20 -14.15 8.45
N SER A 78 1.93 -13.90 8.16
CA SER A 78 0.82 -14.75 8.63
C SER A 78 -0.10 -15.21 7.52
N ILE A 79 -0.20 -14.45 6.42
CA ILE A 79 -1.07 -14.74 5.28
C ILE A 79 -0.37 -14.44 3.94
N PRO A 80 -0.86 -15.02 2.84
CA PRO A 80 -0.32 -14.79 1.50
C PRO A 80 -0.26 -13.31 1.10
N ILE A 81 0.76 -12.94 0.31
CA ILE A 81 0.97 -11.55 -0.14
C ILE A 81 -0.27 -11.01 -0.88
N TYR A 82 -0.91 -11.82 -1.75
CA TYR A 82 -2.11 -11.38 -2.48
C TYR A 82 -3.26 -10.96 -1.57
N ALA A 83 -3.39 -11.59 -0.40
CA ALA A 83 -4.44 -11.25 0.56
C ALA A 83 -4.10 -9.95 1.31
N VAL A 84 -2.82 -9.76 1.67
CA VAL A 84 -2.34 -8.51 2.29
C VAL A 84 -2.49 -7.35 1.31
N ALA A 85 -2.02 -7.50 0.07
CA ALA A 85 -2.09 -6.46 -0.96
C ALA A 85 -3.54 -6.00 -1.23
N ALA A 86 -4.47 -6.95 -1.35
CA ALA A 86 -5.89 -6.61 -1.51
C ALA A 86 -6.48 -5.92 -0.27
N ALA A 87 -6.09 -6.35 0.94
CA ALA A 87 -6.51 -5.70 2.17
C ALA A 87 -5.98 -4.26 2.24
N LEU A 88 -4.72 -4.03 1.88
CA LEU A 88 -4.12 -2.69 1.83
C LEU A 88 -4.79 -1.79 0.79
N ALA A 89 -5.20 -2.32 -0.37
CA ALA A 89 -5.98 -1.57 -1.36
C ALA A 89 -7.29 -1.01 -0.77
N SER A 90 -7.85 -1.66 0.27
CA SER A 90 -9.04 -1.15 0.98
C SER A 90 -8.77 0.13 1.77
N SER A 91 -7.50 0.53 1.97
CA SER A 91 -7.16 1.81 2.59
C SER A 91 -7.78 3.00 1.84
N LEU A 92 -7.99 2.88 0.52
CA LEU A 92 -8.71 3.88 -0.27
C LEU A 92 -10.17 4.04 0.20
N ALA A 93 -10.84 2.94 0.54
CA ALA A 93 -12.19 2.99 1.09
C ALA A 93 -12.21 3.66 2.47
N VAL A 94 -11.22 3.33 3.31
CA VAL A 94 -11.04 3.96 4.63
C VAL A 94 -10.76 5.46 4.46
N THR A 95 -9.86 5.84 3.55
CA THR A 95 -9.56 7.24 3.23
C THR A 95 -10.83 8.00 2.85
N GLY A 96 -11.67 7.44 1.96
CA GLY A 96 -12.95 8.03 1.56
C GLY A 96 -13.90 8.23 2.74
N VAL A 97 -14.09 7.21 3.57
CA VAL A 97 -15.00 7.26 4.73
C VAL A 97 -14.50 8.24 5.80
N VAL A 98 -13.19 8.21 6.11
CA VAL A 98 -12.58 9.11 7.12
C VAL A 98 -12.59 10.55 6.62
N ALA A 99 -12.27 10.79 5.35
CA ALA A 99 -12.34 12.12 4.75
C ALA A 99 -13.78 12.67 4.78
N ALA A 100 -14.77 11.84 4.44
CA ALA A 100 -16.17 12.23 4.50
C ALA A 100 -16.60 12.63 5.92
N LYS A 101 -16.20 11.86 6.95
CA LYS A 101 -16.51 12.17 8.35
C LYS A 101 -15.77 13.42 8.84
N LEU A 102 -14.49 13.55 8.52
CA LEU A 102 -13.66 14.65 9.01
C LEU A 102 -14.00 15.99 8.33
N LEU A 103 -14.33 15.94 7.05
CA LEU A 103 -14.71 17.10 6.23
C LEU A 103 -16.22 17.33 6.20
N HIS A 104 -17.02 16.53 6.93
CA HIS A 104 -18.49 16.59 6.98
C HIS A 104 -19.17 16.50 5.60
N VAL A 105 -18.54 15.81 4.65
CA VAL A 105 -19.08 15.55 3.30
C VAL A 105 -19.85 14.23 3.31
N ARG A 106 -21.00 14.18 2.65
CA ARG A 106 -21.79 12.95 2.56
C ARG A 106 -21.30 12.11 1.38
N LEU A 107 -20.94 10.84 1.66
CA LEU A 107 -20.68 9.86 0.61
C LEU A 107 -21.95 9.59 -0.18
N SER A 108 -21.82 9.54 -1.49
CA SER A 108 -22.89 9.16 -2.42
C SER A 108 -23.24 7.67 -2.28
N ARG A 109 -24.40 7.27 -2.83
CA ARG A 109 -24.79 5.85 -2.85
C ARG A 109 -23.81 4.97 -3.63
N LEU A 110 -23.18 5.53 -4.67
CA LEU A 110 -22.18 4.84 -5.48
C LEU A 110 -20.90 4.59 -4.68
N GLU A 111 -20.43 5.57 -3.91
CA GLU A 111 -19.26 5.43 -3.04
C GLU A 111 -19.50 4.39 -1.95
N TRP A 112 -20.66 4.40 -1.31
CA TRP A 112 -21.06 3.34 -0.35
C TRP A 112 -21.15 1.96 -1.02
N GLY A 113 -21.65 1.89 -2.26
CA GLY A 113 -21.65 0.66 -3.05
C GLY A 113 -20.26 0.15 -3.32
N ALA A 114 -19.31 1.03 -3.67
CA ALA A 114 -17.91 0.67 -3.89
C ALA A 114 -17.23 0.18 -2.59
N VAL A 115 -17.47 0.85 -1.44
CA VAL A 115 -16.98 0.39 -0.12
C VAL A 115 -17.51 -1.02 0.20
N ALA A 116 -18.80 -1.25 0.01
CA ALA A 116 -19.42 -2.57 0.23
C ALA A 116 -18.83 -3.65 -0.69
N THR A 117 -18.52 -3.29 -1.95
CA THR A 117 -17.89 -4.18 -2.92
C THR A 117 -16.45 -4.53 -2.53
N VAL A 118 -15.66 -3.57 -2.03
CA VAL A 118 -14.33 -3.85 -1.44
C VAL A 118 -14.47 -4.85 -0.30
N CYS A 119 -15.38 -4.61 0.63
CA CYS A 119 -15.60 -5.52 1.76
C CYS A 119 -15.99 -6.93 1.32
N ALA A 120 -16.85 -7.06 0.30
CA ALA A 120 -17.24 -8.36 -0.27
C ALA A 120 -16.03 -9.07 -0.90
N GLY A 121 -15.21 -8.37 -1.70
CA GLY A 121 -13.98 -8.92 -2.29
C GLY A 121 -13.00 -9.41 -1.22
N LEU A 122 -12.81 -8.63 -0.15
CA LEU A 122 -11.95 -9.00 0.97
C LEU A 122 -12.49 -10.21 1.76
N ALA A 123 -13.82 -10.31 1.95
CA ALA A 123 -14.43 -11.48 2.57
C ALA A 123 -14.19 -12.75 1.74
N MET A 124 -14.32 -12.66 0.40
CA MET A 124 -14.01 -13.76 -0.51
C MET A 124 -12.55 -14.19 -0.42
N LEU A 125 -11.62 -13.23 -0.37
CA LEU A 125 -10.19 -13.49 -0.18
C LEU A 125 -9.89 -14.15 1.16
N GLY A 126 -10.47 -13.66 2.25
CA GLY A 126 -10.32 -14.25 3.57
C GLY A 126 -10.79 -15.71 3.63
N LEU A 127 -11.93 -16.02 2.99
CA LEU A 127 -12.45 -17.39 2.89
C LEU A 127 -11.54 -18.30 2.05
N ALA A 128 -10.97 -17.77 0.97
CA ALA A 128 -10.11 -18.52 0.05
C ALA A 128 -8.65 -18.55 0.48
N SER A 129 -8.24 -17.73 1.45
CA SER A 129 -6.85 -17.62 1.90
C SER A 129 -6.36 -18.93 2.48
N GLY A 130 -5.28 -19.43 1.90
CA GLY A 130 -4.54 -20.61 2.35
C GLY A 130 -3.39 -20.25 3.30
N THR A 131 -2.35 -21.07 3.32
CA THR A 131 -1.13 -20.80 4.06
C THR A 131 -0.26 -19.80 3.32
N GLU A 132 0.48 -18.99 4.07
CA GLU A 132 1.64 -18.31 3.50
C GLU A 132 2.62 -19.35 2.93
N GLY A 133 3.36 -18.97 1.91
CA GLY A 133 4.37 -19.84 1.34
C GLY A 133 5.52 -20.08 2.30
N ASP A 134 5.96 -21.32 2.37
CA ASP A 134 7.07 -21.80 3.18
C ASP A 134 8.42 -21.79 2.42
N ARG A 135 8.41 -21.42 1.14
CA ARG A 135 9.62 -21.34 0.34
C ARG A 135 10.49 -20.17 0.81
N GLN A 136 11.66 -20.50 1.30
CA GLN A 136 12.69 -19.49 1.54
C GLN A 136 13.09 -18.87 0.20
N GLY A 137 13.01 -17.54 0.13
CA GLY A 137 13.40 -16.83 -1.08
C GLY A 137 14.86 -17.06 -1.41
N SER A 138 15.14 -17.42 -2.66
CA SER A 138 16.50 -17.64 -3.14
C SER A 138 17.34 -16.34 -3.02
N MET A 139 18.66 -16.50 -2.88
CA MET A 139 19.57 -15.35 -2.89
C MET A 139 19.42 -14.54 -4.19
N ALA A 140 19.15 -15.20 -5.31
CA ALA A 140 18.87 -14.54 -6.59
C ALA A 140 17.64 -13.64 -6.51
N LEU A 141 16.56 -14.08 -5.83
CA LEU A 141 15.37 -13.25 -5.63
C LEU A 141 15.66 -12.03 -4.73
N LYS A 142 16.47 -12.19 -3.67
CA LYS A 142 16.90 -11.08 -2.81
C LYS A 142 17.66 -10.01 -3.60
N TRP A 143 18.59 -10.42 -4.46
CA TRP A 143 19.30 -9.50 -5.35
C TRP A 143 18.41 -8.90 -6.45
N ALA A 144 17.45 -9.66 -6.97
CA ALA A 144 16.48 -9.14 -7.93
C ALA A 144 15.63 -8.02 -7.31
N MET A 145 15.17 -8.17 -6.05
CA MET A 145 14.44 -7.12 -5.35
C MET A 145 15.28 -5.86 -5.18
N LEU A 146 16.56 -6.02 -4.83
CA LEU A 146 17.47 -4.87 -4.74
C LEU A 146 17.67 -4.20 -6.11
N GLY A 147 17.82 -4.97 -7.18
CA GLY A 147 17.91 -4.44 -8.54
C GLY A 147 16.66 -3.64 -8.94
N ILE A 148 15.46 -4.18 -8.65
CA ILE A 148 14.19 -3.48 -8.91
C ILE A 148 14.12 -2.19 -8.08
N ALA A 149 14.49 -2.23 -6.79
CA ALA A 149 14.52 -1.03 -5.94
C ALA A 149 15.39 0.09 -6.52
N VAL A 150 16.59 -0.27 -7.02
CA VAL A 150 17.52 0.68 -7.66
C VAL A 150 16.93 1.24 -8.96
N VAL A 151 16.27 0.41 -9.77
CA VAL A 151 15.59 0.87 -11.00
C VAL A 151 14.46 1.84 -10.66
N VAL A 152 13.65 1.53 -9.65
CA VAL A 152 12.57 2.40 -9.17
C VAL A 152 13.13 3.73 -8.67
N LEU A 153 14.23 3.71 -7.93
CA LEU A 153 14.92 4.93 -7.48
C LEU A 153 15.42 5.75 -8.68
N ALA A 154 16.04 5.11 -9.66
CA ALA A 154 16.53 5.78 -10.87
C ALA A 154 15.37 6.42 -11.67
N LEU A 155 14.24 5.72 -11.79
CA LEU A 155 13.02 6.26 -12.39
C LEU A 155 12.52 7.51 -11.64
N GLY A 156 12.62 7.53 -10.32
CA GLY A 156 12.27 8.69 -9.50
C GLY A 156 13.14 9.91 -9.80
N LEU A 157 14.46 9.70 -9.93
CA LEU A 157 15.41 10.76 -10.21
C LEU A 157 15.24 11.36 -11.63
N VAL A 158 14.83 10.54 -12.60
CA VAL A 158 14.62 10.97 -14.00
C VAL A 158 13.20 11.47 -14.23
N GLY A 159 12.21 10.87 -13.57
CA GLY A 159 10.78 11.13 -13.78
C GLY A 159 10.34 12.56 -13.44
N GLY A 160 11.08 13.28 -12.60
CA GLY A 160 10.84 14.69 -12.33
C GLY A 160 11.02 15.62 -13.56
N ARG A 161 11.68 15.12 -14.61
CA ARG A 161 11.92 15.84 -15.88
C ARG A 161 10.84 15.60 -16.94
N TRP A 162 9.95 14.64 -16.71
CA TRP A 162 8.89 14.32 -17.65
C TRP A 162 7.67 15.20 -17.42
N SER A 163 6.85 15.38 -18.46
CA SER A 163 5.61 16.15 -18.43
C SER A 163 4.47 15.37 -19.11
N GLY A 164 3.22 15.66 -18.70
CA GLY A 164 2.01 15.09 -19.28
C GLY A 164 1.40 13.93 -18.49
N ARG A 165 0.18 13.50 -18.90
CA ARG A 165 -0.61 12.44 -18.22
C ARG A 165 0.12 11.11 -18.11
N GLY A 166 0.97 10.77 -19.07
CA GLY A 166 1.79 9.55 -19.02
C GLY A 166 2.79 9.54 -17.87
N ARG A 167 3.30 10.71 -17.46
CA ARG A 167 4.19 10.86 -16.31
C ARG A 167 3.55 10.37 -15.01
N ASP A 168 2.30 10.79 -14.75
CA ASP A 168 1.61 10.48 -13.50
C ASP A 168 1.35 8.98 -13.35
N LEU A 169 0.98 8.32 -14.46
CA LEU A 169 0.82 6.88 -14.48
C LEU A 169 2.15 6.14 -14.24
N VAL A 170 3.24 6.57 -14.89
CA VAL A 170 4.56 5.94 -14.74
C VAL A 170 5.11 6.13 -13.34
N LEU A 171 4.98 7.34 -12.77
CA LEU A 171 5.42 7.59 -11.40
C LEU A 171 4.55 6.86 -10.37
N GLY A 172 3.24 6.79 -10.61
CA GLY A 172 2.31 6.00 -9.78
C GLY A 172 2.65 4.51 -9.83
N LEU A 173 2.80 3.93 -11.02
CA LEU A 173 3.24 2.54 -11.18
C LEU A 173 4.60 2.29 -10.52
N GLY A 174 5.57 3.19 -10.73
CA GLY A 174 6.88 3.10 -10.10
C GLY A 174 6.81 3.12 -8.57
N ALA A 175 5.97 4.00 -7.99
CA ALA A 175 5.70 4.01 -6.56
C ALA A 175 5.10 2.67 -6.10
N GLY A 176 4.11 2.16 -6.81
CA GLY A 176 3.51 0.85 -6.52
C GLY A 176 4.52 -0.30 -6.62
N PHE A 177 5.39 -0.29 -7.63
CA PHE A 177 6.49 -1.27 -7.72
C PHE A 177 7.43 -1.19 -6.52
N GLY A 178 7.77 0.02 -6.07
CA GLY A 178 8.61 0.20 -4.89
C GLY A 178 7.95 -0.29 -3.60
N PHE A 179 6.66 -0.02 -3.38
CA PHE A 179 5.92 -0.58 -2.25
C PHE A 179 5.81 -2.09 -2.33
N GLY A 180 5.58 -2.65 -3.51
CA GLY A 180 5.62 -4.10 -3.71
C GLY A 180 6.99 -4.72 -3.43
N VAL A 181 8.11 -4.02 -3.73
CA VAL A 181 9.45 -4.45 -3.27
C VAL A 181 9.50 -4.53 -1.75
N VAL A 182 8.90 -3.57 -1.03
CA VAL A 182 8.82 -3.61 0.44
C VAL A 182 8.09 -4.86 0.91
N GLU A 183 6.92 -5.16 0.33
CA GLU A 183 6.11 -6.35 0.71
C GLU A 183 6.87 -7.66 0.52
N VAL A 184 7.47 -7.84 -0.66
CA VAL A 184 8.27 -9.03 -0.96
C VAL A 184 9.51 -9.09 -0.06
N SER A 185 10.20 -7.97 0.15
CA SER A 185 11.41 -7.92 0.97
C SER A 185 11.15 -8.26 2.43
N VAL A 186 10.01 -7.87 3.01
CA VAL A 186 9.60 -8.28 4.36
C VAL A 186 9.54 -9.81 4.48
N ARG A 187 9.07 -10.49 3.43
CA ARG A 187 9.00 -11.96 3.38
C ARG A 187 10.37 -12.61 3.17
N LEU A 188 11.34 -11.90 2.59
CA LEU A 188 12.70 -12.38 2.31
C LEU A 188 13.67 -12.14 3.49
N ILE A 189 13.25 -11.42 4.52
CA ILE A 189 14.04 -11.19 5.73
C ILE A 189 13.72 -12.29 6.74
N ASP A 190 14.60 -13.29 6.82
CA ASP A 190 14.41 -14.49 7.63
C ASP A 190 14.72 -14.24 9.13
N SER A 191 15.62 -13.32 9.45
CA SER A 191 16.09 -13.02 10.79
C SER A 191 16.09 -11.52 11.06
N LEU A 192 15.72 -11.15 12.29
CA LEU A 192 15.78 -9.75 12.77
C LEU A 192 17.08 -9.45 13.54
N ALA A 193 18.03 -10.41 13.61
CA ALA A 193 19.32 -10.14 14.22
C ALA A 193 20.08 -9.06 13.43
N PRO A 194 20.71 -8.07 14.10
CA PRO A 194 21.31 -6.92 13.43
C PRO A 194 22.34 -7.28 12.33
N LEU A 195 23.15 -8.28 12.57
CA LEU A 195 24.16 -8.74 11.60
C LEU A 195 23.51 -9.41 10.37
N ASP A 196 22.45 -10.20 10.58
CA ASP A 196 21.71 -10.85 9.51
C ASP A 196 20.98 -9.83 8.65
N LEU A 197 20.38 -8.82 9.28
CA LEU A 197 19.74 -7.70 8.59
C LEU A 197 20.73 -6.95 7.70
N LEU A 198 21.93 -6.65 8.22
CA LEU A 198 22.97 -5.96 7.46
C LEU A 198 23.54 -6.81 6.32
N ALA A 199 23.57 -8.13 6.46
CA ALA A 199 24.06 -9.05 5.43
C ALA A 199 23.00 -9.39 4.37
N ASN A 200 21.70 -9.13 4.62
CA ASN A 200 20.61 -9.51 3.73
C ASN A 200 20.32 -8.43 2.67
N PRO A 201 20.46 -8.72 1.35
CA PRO A 201 20.15 -7.75 0.30
C PRO A 201 18.70 -7.25 0.33
N ALA A 202 17.74 -8.07 0.83
CA ALA A 202 16.35 -7.68 0.94
C ALA A 202 16.13 -6.51 1.93
N THR A 203 17.00 -6.35 2.94
CA THR A 203 16.95 -5.19 3.85
C THR A 203 17.20 -3.89 3.10
N TYR A 204 18.21 -3.88 2.25
CA TYR A 204 18.50 -2.72 1.41
C TYR A 204 17.44 -2.48 0.35
N ALA A 205 16.89 -3.57 -0.23
CA ALA A 205 15.77 -3.48 -1.16
C ALA A 205 14.54 -2.83 -0.52
N LEU A 206 14.22 -3.21 0.72
CA LEU A 206 13.12 -2.63 1.51
C LEU A 206 13.33 -1.13 1.73
N LEU A 207 14.51 -0.73 2.19
CA LEU A 207 14.80 0.68 2.50
C LEU A 207 14.84 1.54 1.24
N ILE A 208 15.53 1.08 0.20
CA ILE A 208 15.65 1.80 -1.08
C ILE A 208 14.31 1.82 -1.80
N GLY A 209 13.61 0.67 -1.88
CA GLY A 209 12.32 0.54 -2.54
C GLY A 209 11.25 1.41 -1.86
N GLY A 210 11.15 1.36 -0.54
CA GLY A 210 10.22 2.18 0.23
C GLY A 210 10.51 3.68 0.11
N GLY A 211 11.78 4.09 0.24
CA GLY A 211 12.19 5.47 0.06
C GLY A 211 11.91 5.98 -1.36
N ALA A 212 12.26 5.19 -2.38
CA ALA A 212 12.00 5.53 -3.77
C ALA A 212 10.49 5.61 -4.08
N ALA A 213 9.70 4.66 -3.56
CA ALA A 213 8.25 4.67 -3.72
C ALA A 213 7.63 5.95 -3.15
N PHE A 214 8.04 6.33 -1.94
CA PHE A 214 7.57 7.55 -1.31
C PHE A 214 7.93 8.81 -2.10
N LEU A 215 9.16 8.90 -2.61
CA LEU A 215 9.61 10.01 -3.45
C LEU A 215 8.83 10.10 -4.77
N LEU A 216 8.62 8.95 -5.43
CA LEU A 216 7.84 8.87 -6.67
C LEU A 216 6.40 9.29 -6.45
N LEU A 217 5.75 8.77 -5.41
CA LEU A 217 4.37 9.10 -5.05
C LEU A 217 4.22 10.59 -4.77
N THR A 218 5.10 11.14 -3.93
CA THR A 218 5.09 12.56 -3.59
C THR A 218 5.28 13.43 -4.85
N SER A 219 6.25 13.08 -5.70
CA SER A 219 6.49 13.81 -6.97
C SER A 219 5.30 13.75 -7.93
N ALA A 220 4.61 12.61 -7.98
CA ALA A 220 3.44 12.44 -8.83
C ALA A 220 2.25 13.27 -8.33
N LEU A 221 2.00 13.25 -7.02
CA LEU A 221 0.86 13.94 -6.41
C LEU A 221 1.02 15.47 -6.37
N GLN A 222 2.26 15.99 -6.36
CA GLN A 222 2.49 17.44 -6.34
C GLN A 222 2.05 18.17 -7.63
N ARG A 223 2.11 17.51 -8.78
CA ARG A 223 1.95 18.16 -10.09
C ARG A 223 1.00 17.41 -11.02
N GLY A 224 0.48 16.26 -10.61
CA GLY A 224 -0.26 15.36 -11.45
C GLY A 224 -1.70 15.07 -11.01
N SER A 225 -2.40 14.27 -11.78
CA SER A 225 -3.72 13.75 -11.44
C SER A 225 -3.61 12.74 -10.30
N VAL A 226 -4.26 13.02 -9.19
CA VAL A 226 -4.32 12.13 -8.02
C VAL A 226 -4.90 10.78 -8.41
N THR A 227 -5.97 10.75 -9.20
CA THR A 227 -6.62 9.51 -9.65
C THR A 227 -5.70 8.65 -10.49
N THR A 228 -5.01 9.23 -11.48
CA THR A 228 -4.09 8.47 -12.36
C THR A 228 -2.90 7.94 -11.58
N THR A 229 -2.33 8.74 -10.68
CA THR A 229 -1.22 8.35 -9.82
C THR A 229 -1.62 7.22 -8.88
N THR A 230 -2.75 7.37 -8.17
CA THR A 230 -3.22 6.38 -7.21
C THR A 230 -3.61 5.07 -7.90
N ALA A 231 -4.25 5.13 -9.06
CA ALA A 231 -4.58 3.94 -9.84
C ALA A 231 -3.30 3.18 -10.26
N GLY A 232 -2.29 3.90 -10.76
CA GLY A 232 -1.00 3.31 -11.09
C GLY A 232 -0.32 2.67 -9.87
N MET A 233 -0.31 3.37 -8.74
CA MET A 233 0.26 2.87 -7.49
C MET A 233 -0.42 1.58 -7.02
N VAL A 234 -1.75 1.56 -6.93
CA VAL A 234 -2.51 0.38 -6.48
C VAL A 234 -2.28 -0.82 -7.41
N ILE A 235 -2.27 -0.62 -8.73
CA ILE A 235 -1.96 -1.68 -9.69
C ILE A 235 -0.54 -2.21 -9.48
N GLY A 236 0.43 -1.29 -9.32
CA GLY A 236 1.84 -1.64 -9.12
C GLY A 236 2.09 -2.36 -7.81
N GLU A 237 1.46 -1.97 -6.69
CA GLU A 237 1.69 -2.59 -5.38
C GLU A 237 0.89 -3.87 -5.15
N THR A 238 -0.15 -4.15 -5.96
CA THR A 238 -1.00 -5.33 -5.73
C THR A 238 -0.67 -6.50 -6.66
N ILE A 239 -0.52 -6.26 -7.96
CA ILE A 239 -0.49 -7.34 -8.95
C ILE A 239 0.83 -8.11 -8.93
N TRP A 240 1.96 -7.42 -9.08
CA TRP A 240 3.23 -8.13 -9.21
C TRP A 240 3.73 -8.76 -7.90
N PRO A 241 3.58 -8.14 -6.69
CA PRO A 241 3.98 -8.80 -5.46
C PRO A 241 3.14 -10.05 -5.17
N ALA A 242 1.83 -10.00 -5.49
CA ALA A 242 0.96 -11.17 -5.42
C ALA A 242 1.45 -12.31 -6.34
N ALA A 243 1.85 -11.98 -7.58
CA ALA A 243 2.44 -12.95 -8.50
C ALA A 243 3.75 -13.54 -7.96
N VAL A 244 4.63 -12.71 -7.38
CA VAL A 244 5.87 -13.19 -6.73
C VAL A 244 5.55 -14.11 -5.56
N GLY A 245 4.58 -13.75 -4.72
CA GLY A 245 4.13 -14.59 -3.59
C GLY A 245 3.73 -15.98 -4.03
N VAL A 246 2.88 -16.08 -5.06
CA VAL A 246 2.38 -17.36 -5.57
C VAL A 246 3.48 -18.18 -6.28
N VAL A 247 4.25 -17.54 -7.17
CA VAL A 247 5.19 -18.27 -8.06
C VAL A 247 6.49 -18.62 -7.33
N TRP A 248 7.08 -17.67 -6.60
CA TRP A 248 8.41 -17.87 -5.99
C TRP A 248 8.37 -18.21 -4.51
N LEU A 249 7.46 -17.62 -3.75
CA LEU A 249 7.38 -17.85 -2.31
C LEU A 249 6.43 -18.99 -1.94
N GLY A 250 5.61 -19.47 -2.88
CA GLY A 250 4.76 -20.64 -2.69
C GLY A 250 3.47 -20.35 -1.93
N ASP A 251 3.00 -19.11 -1.98
CA ASP A 251 1.70 -18.73 -1.41
C ASP A 251 0.59 -19.57 -2.03
N ARG A 252 -0.31 -20.12 -1.20
CA ARG A 252 -1.37 -21.03 -1.63
C ARG A 252 -2.74 -20.52 -1.24
N THR A 253 -3.73 -20.90 -2.02
CA THR A 253 -5.15 -20.81 -1.66
C THR A 253 -5.61 -22.12 -1.00
N ARG A 254 -6.75 -22.09 -0.33
CA ARG A 254 -7.41 -23.33 0.09
C ARG A 254 -7.77 -24.17 -1.12
N GLU A 255 -7.68 -25.48 -0.97
CA GLU A 255 -8.03 -26.43 -2.03
C GLU A 255 -9.43 -26.15 -2.57
N GLY A 256 -9.57 -26.10 -3.90
CA GLY A 256 -10.82 -25.84 -4.60
C GLY A 256 -11.31 -24.37 -4.56
N LEU A 257 -10.66 -23.48 -3.83
CA LEU A 257 -11.09 -22.08 -3.68
C LEU A 257 -10.23 -21.05 -4.45
N THR A 258 -9.35 -21.51 -5.33
CA THR A 258 -8.50 -20.62 -6.14
C THR A 258 -9.31 -19.63 -6.98
N TRP A 259 -10.44 -20.07 -7.56
CA TRP A 259 -11.34 -19.21 -8.31
C TRP A 259 -11.92 -18.07 -7.43
N LEU A 260 -12.25 -18.39 -6.16
CA LEU A 260 -12.78 -17.42 -5.20
C LEU A 260 -11.72 -16.40 -4.80
N ALA A 261 -10.44 -16.84 -4.65
CA ALA A 261 -9.33 -15.93 -4.40
C ALA A 261 -9.11 -14.97 -5.57
N VAL A 262 -9.09 -15.48 -6.80
CA VAL A 262 -8.91 -14.66 -8.01
C VAL A 262 -10.07 -13.66 -8.16
N LEU A 263 -11.30 -14.11 -7.98
CA LEU A 263 -12.48 -13.27 -8.08
C LEU A 263 -12.49 -12.20 -6.97
N GLY A 264 -12.24 -12.59 -5.72
CA GLY A 264 -12.18 -11.68 -4.57
C GLY A 264 -11.09 -10.63 -4.74
N PHE A 265 -9.90 -11.03 -5.21
CA PHE A 265 -8.81 -10.10 -5.52
C PHE A 265 -9.20 -9.10 -6.60
N ALA A 266 -9.74 -9.58 -7.73
CA ALA A 266 -10.16 -8.72 -8.83
C ALA A 266 -11.27 -7.75 -8.41
N VAL A 267 -12.26 -8.21 -7.65
CA VAL A 267 -13.37 -7.40 -7.13
C VAL A 267 -12.86 -6.34 -6.15
N ALA A 268 -12.00 -6.71 -5.19
CA ALA A 268 -11.45 -5.78 -4.21
C ALA A 268 -10.62 -4.67 -4.88
N VAL A 269 -9.71 -5.05 -5.79
CA VAL A 269 -8.85 -4.10 -6.51
C VAL A 269 -9.67 -3.20 -7.45
N ALA A 270 -10.61 -3.76 -8.23
CA ALA A 270 -11.45 -2.97 -9.12
C ALA A 270 -12.32 -1.96 -8.35
N ALA A 271 -12.91 -2.37 -7.22
CA ALA A 271 -13.70 -1.48 -6.39
C ALA A 271 -12.85 -0.41 -5.70
N ALA A 272 -11.62 -0.74 -5.24
CA ALA A 272 -10.69 0.23 -4.70
C ALA A 272 -10.27 1.28 -5.75
N LEU A 273 -9.98 0.84 -6.98
CA LEU A 273 -9.68 1.73 -8.10
C LEU A 273 -10.88 2.62 -8.49
N ALA A 274 -12.10 2.08 -8.40
CA ALA A 274 -13.32 2.89 -8.62
C ALA A 274 -13.45 3.98 -7.54
N LEU A 275 -13.18 3.66 -6.26
CA LEU A 275 -13.17 4.64 -5.17
C LEU A 275 -12.14 5.76 -5.37
N ALA A 276 -10.97 5.43 -5.90
CA ALA A 276 -9.95 6.44 -6.20
C ALA A 276 -10.45 7.52 -7.17
N ARG A 277 -11.35 7.18 -8.11
CA ARG A 277 -11.95 8.13 -9.05
C ARG A 277 -12.95 9.10 -8.39
N PHE A 278 -13.63 8.67 -7.33
CA PHE A 278 -14.61 9.51 -6.62
C PHE A 278 -13.95 10.49 -5.65
N GLY A 279 -12.69 10.27 -5.25
CA GLY A 279 -11.94 11.14 -4.35
C GLY A 279 -11.47 12.46 -4.99
N GLU A 280 -11.63 12.63 -6.30
CA GLU A 280 -11.43 13.92 -6.97
C GLU A 280 -12.70 14.77 -6.81
N ALA A 281 -12.66 15.77 -5.92
CA ALA A 281 -13.68 16.81 -5.91
C ALA A 281 -13.72 17.44 -7.32
N PRO A 282 -14.92 17.77 -7.85
CA PRO A 282 -15.01 18.51 -9.11
C PRO A 282 -14.14 19.77 -8.96
N ALA A 283 -13.20 19.99 -9.90
CA ALA A 283 -12.56 21.27 -10.02
C ALA A 283 -13.70 22.28 -10.23
N GLU A 284 -13.89 23.18 -9.28
CA GLU A 284 -14.79 24.33 -9.45
C GLU A 284 -14.37 24.99 -10.77
N THR A 285 -15.20 24.82 -11.79
CA THR A 285 -15.13 25.62 -13.00
C THR A 285 -15.55 27.03 -12.59
N ALA A 286 -14.55 27.86 -12.26
CA ALA A 286 -14.69 29.30 -12.16
C ALA A 286 -14.72 29.93 -13.54
#